data_aa557bc33a90baa4578d107ed0d770db
#
_entry.id   aa557bc33a90baa4578d107ed0d770db
#
_cell.length_a   1.000
_cell.length_b   1.000
_cell.length_c   1.000
_cell.angle_alpha   90.00
_cell.angle_beta   90.00
_cell.angle_gamma   90.00
#
_symmetry.space_group_name_H-M   'P 1'
#
loop_
_entity.id
_entity.type
_entity.pdbx_description
1 polymer ?
#
loop_
_entity_poly.entity_id
_entity_poly.type
_entity_poly.pdbx_seq_one_letter_code
_entity_poly.pdbx_strand_id
1 'polypeptide(L)'
;MSKKNIFCFILIFSNLVFSQSEKWKINSNSSYISYSGNHILHSWEGINNNVFGLFVVNSELNISDIAILIKVEDFDSGNPNRDSHALEVLESLKYPQIRFYSDDIKYFKDEIEIFGKLTFFGKSLEKIIYSEIKFEENQILLNGSFDLILSDFGVKLPSFLGVKIDDLIKISFKIEVNKHKI
;
A
#
# COMPACT_ATOMS: atom_id res chain seq x y z
N MET A 1 37.77 26.11 -62.76
CA MET A 1 37.39 26.52 -61.38
C MET A 1 36.32 25.56 -60.90
N SER A 2 36.70 24.56 -60.09
CA SER A 2 35.79 23.55 -59.57
C SER A 2 35.29 23.99 -58.17
N LYS A 3 33.94 24.17 -58.03
CA LYS A 3 33.31 24.46 -56.77
C LYS A 3 33.10 23.15 -56.01
N LYS A 4 33.85 22.91 -54.95
CA LYS A 4 33.62 21.83 -54.00
C LYS A 4 32.42 22.20 -53.07
N ASN A 5 31.30 21.51 -53.22
CA ASN A 5 30.19 21.58 -52.29
C ASN A 5 30.56 20.76 -51.03
N ILE A 6 30.77 21.47 -49.90
CA ILE A 6 30.92 20.82 -48.59
C ILE A 6 29.51 20.58 -48.05
N PHE A 7 29.11 19.30 -48.04
CA PHE A 7 27.84 18.83 -47.42
C PHE A 7 28.09 18.65 -45.93
N CYS A 8 27.63 19.61 -45.13
CA CYS A 8 27.74 19.55 -43.68
C CYS A 8 26.66 18.60 -43.15
N PHE A 9 27.06 17.39 -42.75
CA PHE A 9 26.15 16.38 -42.15
C PHE A 9 25.97 16.72 -40.67
N ILE A 10 24.85 17.37 -40.31
CA ILE A 10 24.47 17.63 -38.92
C ILE A 10 23.94 16.34 -38.34
N LEU A 11 24.75 15.64 -37.54
CA LEU A 11 24.33 14.52 -36.70
C LEU A 11 23.48 15.04 -35.53
N ILE A 12 22.15 14.94 -35.66
CA ILE A 12 21.23 15.18 -34.54
C ILE A 12 21.36 14.00 -33.59
N PHE A 13 22.13 14.16 -32.53
CA PHE A 13 22.11 13.21 -31.39
C PHE A 13 20.82 13.43 -30.63
N SER A 14 19.81 12.59 -30.90
CA SER A 14 18.65 12.48 -30.05
C SER A 14 19.06 11.82 -28.73
N ASN A 15 19.22 12.63 -27.68
CA ASN A 15 19.35 12.11 -26.32
C ASN A 15 18.03 11.45 -25.94
N LEU A 16 17.97 10.14 -26.02
CA LEU A 16 16.92 9.36 -25.39
C LEU A 16 17.11 9.48 -23.87
N VAL A 17 16.39 10.43 -23.26
CA VAL A 17 16.30 10.52 -21.81
C VAL A 17 15.49 9.31 -21.34
N PHE A 18 16.17 8.24 -20.97
CA PHE A 18 15.53 7.18 -20.22
C PHE A 18 15.16 7.76 -18.85
N SER A 19 13.87 7.89 -18.58
CA SER A 19 13.38 8.16 -17.23
C SER A 19 13.85 7.02 -16.33
N GLN A 20 14.83 7.31 -15.48
CA GLN A 20 15.39 6.32 -14.57
C GLN A 20 14.43 6.23 -13.37
N SER A 21 13.68 5.13 -13.29
CA SER A 21 12.88 4.84 -12.11
C SER A 21 13.71 4.13 -11.05
N GLU A 22 13.52 4.50 -9.80
CA GLU A 22 14.23 3.95 -8.65
C GLU A 22 13.27 3.17 -7.74
N LYS A 23 13.79 2.15 -7.07
CA LYS A 23 13.02 1.40 -6.06
C LYS A 23 13.28 1.98 -4.68
N TRP A 24 12.23 2.50 -4.08
CA TRP A 24 12.24 3.01 -2.73
C TRP A 24 11.60 2.00 -1.79
N LYS A 25 12.11 1.88 -0.57
CA LYS A 25 11.69 0.84 0.37
C LYS A 25 10.88 1.42 1.52
N ILE A 26 9.85 0.72 1.95
CA ILE A 26 9.09 1.08 3.16
C ILE A 26 10.02 0.99 4.38
N ASN A 27 10.00 2.04 5.20
CA ASN A 27 10.62 2.06 6.52
C ASN A 27 9.63 1.48 7.55
N SER A 28 9.79 0.22 7.87
CA SER A 28 8.90 -0.46 8.82
C SER A 28 8.93 0.16 10.22
N ASN A 29 10.03 0.82 10.62
CA ASN A 29 10.13 1.43 11.95
C ASN A 29 9.24 2.68 12.12
N SER A 30 8.82 3.29 11.02
CA SER A 30 8.03 4.53 10.99
C SER A 30 6.67 4.35 10.31
N SER A 31 6.39 3.12 9.84
CA SER A 31 5.17 2.76 9.13
C SER A 31 4.29 1.85 9.97
N TYR A 32 2.99 2.02 9.84
CA TYR A 32 2.03 1.10 10.44
C TYR A 32 0.75 1.02 9.59
N ILE A 33 0.03 -0.07 9.80
CA ILE A 33 -1.35 -0.24 9.34
C ILE A 33 -2.17 -0.68 10.54
N SER A 34 -3.29 -0.03 10.78
CA SER A 34 -4.23 -0.43 11.83
C SER A 34 -5.61 -0.73 11.26
N TYR A 35 -6.35 -1.56 11.97
CA TYR A 35 -7.77 -1.76 11.73
C TYR A 35 -8.56 -1.40 12.98
N SER A 36 -9.77 -0.88 12.79
CA SER A 36 -10.75 -0.75 13.86
C SER A 36 -12.02 -1.50 13.49
N GLY A 37 -12.51 -2.29 14.43
CA GLY A 37 -13.74 -3.06 14.32
C GLY A 37 -14.71 -2.71 15.43
N ASN A 38 -15.99 -2.95 15.19
CA ASN A 38 -17.06 -2.65 16.13
C ASN A 38 -17.94 -3.87 16.38
N HIS A 39 -18.46 -3.92 17.59
CA HIS A 39 -19.55 -4.75 18.02
C HIS A 39 -20.46 -3.90 18.89
N ILE A 40 -21.74 -4.24 19.00
CA ILE A 40 -22.73 -3.46 19.77
C ILE A 40 -22.28 -3.13 21.21
N LEU A 41 -21.43 -3.96 21.80
CA LEU A 41 -20.98 -3.79 23.18
C LEU A 41 -19.65 -3.04 23.31
N HIS A 42 -18.79 -3.06 22.29
CA HIS A 42 -17.45 -2.45 22.34
C HIS A 42 -16.83 -2.34 20.95
N SER A 43 -15.90 -1.43 20.83
CA SER A 43 -14.98 -1.32 19.69
C SER A 43 -13.59 -1.79 20.08
N TRP A 44 -12.79 -2.15 19.09
CA TRP A 44 -11.38 -2.51 19.28
C TRP A 44 -10.55 -2.06 18.09
N GLU A 45 -9.28 -1.98 18.30
CA GLU A 45 -8.28 -1.67 17.28
C GLU A 45 -7.16 -2.70 17.35
N GLY A 46 -6.54 -2.99 16.21
CA GLY A 46 -5.28 -3.75 16.15
C GLY A 46 -4.32 -3.03 15.20
N ILE A 47 -3.05 -3.02 15.56
CA ILE A 47 -1.99 -2.35 14.83
C ILE A 47 -0.93 -3.35 14.36
N ASN A 48 -0.45 -3.16 13.14
CA ASN A 48 0.68 -3.88 12.57
C ASN A 48 1.79 -2.89 12.23
N ASN A 49 2.92 -3.00 12.91
CA ASN A 49 4.11 -2.17 12.67
C ASN A 49 5.13 -2.86 11.75
N ASN A 50 4.85 -4.08 11.27
CA ASN A 50 5.70 -4.83 10.36
C ASN A 50 5.20 -4.71 8.92
N VAL A 51 5.31 -3.50 8.36
CA VAL A 51 4.88 -3.22 6.99
C VAL A 51 6.08 -3.35 6.05
N PHE A 52 5.95 -4.21 5.05
CA PHE A 52 6.97 -4.41 4.02
C PHE A 52 6.47 -3.93 2.67
N GLY A 53 7.38 -3.42 1.84
CA GLY A 53 7.00 -3.04 0.49
C GLY A 53 8.05 -2.23 -0.24
N LEU A 54 7.75 -2.02 -1.52
CA LEU A 54 8.57 -1.27 -2.45
C LEU A 54 7.66 -0.34 -3.26
N PHE A 55 8.17 0.85 -3.51
CA PHE A 55 7.59 1.83 -4.42
C PHE A 55 8.56 2.04 -5.57
N VAL A 56 8.04 2.13 -6.78
CA VAL A 56 8.82 2.56 -7.94
C VAL A 56 8.57 4.05 -8.12
N VAL A 57 9.64 4.84 -8.05
CA VAL A 57 9.58 6.30 -8.09
C VAL A 57 10.41 6.79 -9.28
N ASN A 58 9.85 7.64 -10.11
CA ASN A 58 10.54 8.21 -11.27
C ASN A 58 11.38 9.44 -10.87
N SER A 59 12.10 10.01 -11.83
CA SER A 59 12.95 11.19 -11.65
C SER A 59 12.19 12.47 -11.24
N GLU A 60 10.88 12.51 -11.48
CA GLU A 60 9.99 13.61 -11.09
C GLU A 60 9.36 13.42 -9.71
N LEU A 61 9.82 12.39 -8.96
CA LEU A 61 9.28 11.95 -7.68
C LEU A 61 7.85 11.40 -7.75
N ASN A 62 7.34 11.06 -8.94
CA ASN A 62 6.05 10.39 -9.05
C ASN A 62 6.22 8.89 -8.80
N ILE A 63 5.32 8.33 -8.02
CA ILE A 63 5.21 6.89 -7.78
C ILE A 63 4.52 6.28 -9.00
N SER A 64 5.12 5.29 -9.62
CA SER A 64 4.51 4.51 -10.72
C SER A 64 3.93 3.19 -10.25
N ASP A 65 4.55 2.57 -9.23
CA ASP A 65 4.11 1.28 -8.71
C ASP A 65 4.21 1.25 -7.19
N ILE A 66 3.26 0.56 -6.58
CA ILE A 66 3.19 0.31 -5.14
C ILE A 66 3.01 -1.19 -4.93
N ALA A 67 3.88 -1.80 -4.14
CA ALA A 67 3.71 -3.16 -3.67
C ALA A 67 3.88 -3.20 -2.14
N ILE A 68 2.83 -3.60 -1.43
CA ILE A 68 2.81 -3.71 0.04
C ILE A 68 2.48 -5.14 0.43
N LEU A 69 3.14 -5.63 1.47
CA LEU A 69 2.91 -6.92 2.09
C LEU A 69 2.93 -6.76 3.60
N ILE A 70 1.91 -7.30 4.27
CA ILE A 70 1.83 -7.43 5.71
C ILE A 70 1.42 -8.87 6.07
N LYS A 71 1.80 -9.33 7.25
CA LYS A 71 1.35 -10.62 7.76
C LYS A 71 0.15 -10.44 8.68
N VAL A 72 -0.79 -11.38 8.61
CA VAL A 72 -1.96 -11.40 9.48
C VAL A 72 -1.56 -11.58 10.95
N GLU A 73 -0.52 -12.37 11.20
CA GLU A 73 -0.02 -12.66 12.56
C GLU A 73 0.64 -11.47 13.27
N ASP A 74 1.02 -10.43 12.52
CA ASP A 74 1.73 -9.26 13.05
C ASP A 74 0.78 -8.17 13.60
N PHE A 75 -0.53 -8.39 13.54
CA PHE A 75 -1.49 -7.48 14.17
C PHE A 75 -1.59 -7.72 15.66
N ASP A 76 -1.44 -6.64 16.44
CA ASP A 76 -1.55 -6.63 17.90
C ASP A 76 -2.71 -5.73 18.31
N SER A 77 -3.69 -6.26 19.01
CA SER A 77 -4.81 -5.51 19.56
C SER A 77 -4.66 -5.21 21.05
N GLY A 78 -3.52 -5.55 21.65
CA GLY A 78 -3.29 -5.47 23.09
C GLY A 78 -4.05 -6.53 23.90
N ASN A 79 -4.68 -7.49 23.22
CA ASN A 79 -5.40 -8.61 23.86
C ASN A 79 -5.09 -9.94 23.15
N PRO A 80 -4.18 -10.77 23.73
CA PRO A 80 -3.74 -12.02 23.12
C PRO A 80 -4.86 -13.01 22.79
N ASN A 81 -5.95 -13.04 23.58
CA ASN A 81 -7.07 -13.91 23.30
C ASN A 81 -7.85 -13.46 22.05
N ARG A 82 -8.01 -12.14 21.88
CA ARG A 82 -8.62 -11.57 20.69
C ARG A 82 -7.76 -11.83 19.46
N ASP A 83 -6.46 -11.65 19.59
CA ASP A 83 -5.51 -11.86 18.50
C ASP A 83 -5.49 -13.31 18.05
N SER A 84 -5.43 -14.25 19.00
CA SER A 84 -5.53 -15.69 18.70
C SER A 84 -6.84 -16.05 17.99
N HIS A 85 -7.95 -15.50 18.44
CA HIS A 85 -9.25 -15.72 17.80
C HIS A 85 -9.33 -15.11 16.40
N ALA A 86 -8.74 -13.91 16.20
CA ALA A 86 -8.66 -13.30 14.89
C ALA A 86 -7.84 -14.17 13.90
N LEU A 87 -6.72 -14.74 14.35
CA LEU A 87 -5.91 -15.66 13.55
C LEU A 87 -6.69 -16.91 13.11
N GLU A 88 -7.54 -17.45 13.99
CA GLU A 88 -8.40 -18.58 13.66
C GLU A 88 -9.47 -18.18 12.62
N VAL A 89 -10.19 -17.09 12.86
CA VAL A 89 -11.27 -16.60 11.98
C VAL A 89 -10.72 -16.28 10.59
N LEU A 90 -9.51 -15.70 10.52
CA LEU A 90 -8.83 -15.34 9.27
C LEU A 90 -8.05 -16.49 8.66
N GLU A 91 -8.16 -17.72 9.20
CA GLU A 91 -7.44 -18.90 8.70
C GLU A 91 -5.96 -18.58 8.40
N SER A 92 -5.26 -17.92 9.35
CA SER A 92 -3.95 -17.33 9.13
C SER A 92 -2.87 -18.32 8.68
N LEU A 93 -3.00 -19.61 9.03
CA LEU A 93 -2.10 -20.66 8.53
C LEU A 93 -2.27 -20.91 7.03
N LYS A 94 -3.45 -20.66 6.49
CA LYS A 94 -3.76 -20.85 5.06
C LYS A 94 -3.59 -19.55 4.28
N TYR A 95 -3.95 -18.43 4.88
CA TYR A 95 -3.88 -17.09 4.30
C TYR A 95 -3.02 -16.16 5.16
N PRO A 96 -1.69 -16.41 5.25
CA PRO A 96 -0.83 -15.70 6.20
C PRO A 96 -0.55 -14.24 5.84
N GLN A 97 -0.86 -13.82 4.62
CA GLN A 97 -0.43 -12.52 4.08
C GLN A 97 -1.58 -11.74 3.48
N ILE A 98 -1.51 -10.43 3.67
CA ILE A 98 -2.31 -9.43 2.98
C ILE A 98 -1.37 -8.70 2.03
N ARG A 99 -1.79 -8.51 0.77
CA ARG A 99 -0.98 -7.86 -0.27
C ARG A 99 -1.79 -6.79 -0.96
N PHE A 100 -1.14 -5.68 -1.25
CA PHE A 100 -1.69 -4.64 -2.09
C PHE A 100 -0.70 -4.33 -3.22
N TYR A 101 -1.20 -4.23 -4.43
CA TYR A 101 -0.44 -3.81 -5.60
C TYR A 101 -1.22 -2.78 -6.40
N SER A 102 -0.52 -1.75 -6.85
CA SER A 102 -1.05 -0.73 -7.75
C SER A 102 0.01 -0.31 -8.75
N ASP A 103 -0.41 -0.05 -9.98
CA ASP A 103 0.32 0.58 -11.07
C ASP A 103 -0.50 1.72 -11.72
N ASP A 104 -1.59 2.14 -11.06
CA ASP A 104 -2.45 3.25 -11.48
C ASP A 104 -2.64 4.23 -10.31
N ILE A 105 -1.95 5.36 -10.39
CA ILE A 105 -1.92 6.38 -9.33
C ILE A 105 -2.18 7.75 -9.97
N LYS A 106 -3.22 8.43 -9.49
CA LYS A 106 -3.56 9.77 -9.91
C LYS A 106 -3.19 10.78 -8.83
N TYR A 107 -2.56 11.86 -9.25
CA TYR A 107 -2.07 12.91 -8.37
C TYR A 107 -3.02 14.10 -8.36
N PHE A 108 -3.35 14.55 -7.17
CA PHE A 108 -4.00 15.82 -6.88
C PHE A 108 -3.04 16.63 -6.00
N LYS A 109 -3.27 17.87 -5.77
CA LYS A 109 -2.33 18.77 -5.08
C LYS A 109 -1.52 18.10 -3.94
N ASP A 110 -2.20 17.74 -2.85
CA ASP A 110 -1.58 17.15 -1.64
C ASP A 110 -2.12 15.73 -1.36
N GLU A 111 -2.82 15.13 -2.32
CA GLU A 111 -3.48 13.84 -2.23
C GLU A 111 -3.21 12.98 -3.47
N ILE A 112 -3.31 11.69 -3.31
CA ILE A 112 -3.28 10.72 -4.41
C ILE A 112 -4.48 9.79 -4.32
N GLU A 113 -4.99 9.40 -5.50
CA GLU A 113 -5.92 8.31 -5.68
C GLU A 113 -5.14 7.10 -6.19
N ILE A 114 -5.17 6.02 -5.45
CA ILE A 114 -4.45 4.79 -5.76
C ILE A 114 -5.48 3.73 -6.15
N PHE A 115 -5.53 3.36 -7.42
CA PHE A 115 -6.33 2.23 -7.89
C PHE A 115 -5.49 0.97 -7.88
N GLY A 116 -5.86 -0.02 -7.07
CA GLY A 116 -5.03 -1.21 -6.91
C GLY A 116 -5.82 -2.46 -6.54
N LYS A 117 -5.09 -3.57 -6.47
CA LYS A 117 -5.62 -4.88 -6.13
C LYS A 117 -5.21 -5.25 -4.71
N LEU A 118 -6.21 -5.38 -3.84
CA LEU A 118 -6.04 -5.89 -2.47
C LEU A 118 -6.33 -7.39 -2.45
N THR A 119 -5.35 -8.17 -2.00
CA THR A 119 -5.49 -9.62 -1.78
C THR A 119 -5.53 -9.88 -0.28
N PHE A 120 -6.66 -10.40 0.18
CA PHE A 120 -6.91 -10.75 1.57
C PHE A 120 -7.74 -12.02 1.64
N PHE A 121 -7.51 -12.89 2.61
CA PHE A 121 -8.23 -14.15 2.81
C PHE A 121 -8.33 -15.01 1.54
N GLY A 122 -7.26 -15.02 0.72
CA GLY A 122 -7.19 -15.77 -0.53
C GLY A 122 -7.98 -15.18 -1.70
N LYS A 123 -8.65 -14.05 -1.54
CA LYS A 123 -9.42 -13.35 -2.59
C LYS A 123 -8.79 -12.02 -2.92
N SER A 124 -8.82 -11.65 -4.19
CA SER A 124 -8.33 -10.35 -4.66
C SER A 124 -9.49 -9.50 -5.16
N LEU A 125 -9.57 -8.26 -4.68
CA LEU A 125 -10.56 -7.28 -5.10
C LEU A 125 -9.87 -5.97 -5.48
N GLU A 126 -10.44 -5.25 -6.43
CA GLU A 126 -10.02 -3.90 -6.77
C GLU A 126 -10.48 -2.92 -5.69
N LYS A 127 -9.61 -1.98 -5.35
CA LYS A 127 -9.87 -0.93 -4.35
C LYS A 127 -9.32 0.40 -4.86
N ILE A 128 -10.06 1.46 -4.56
CA ILE A 128 -9.57 2.84 -4.68
C ILE A 128 -9.25 3.30 -3.26
N ILE A 129 -8.03 3.76 -3.06
CA ILE A 129 -7.54 4.26 -1.77
C ILE A 129 -7.10 5.70 -1.97
N TYR A 130 -7.64 6.60 -1.15
CA TYR A 130 -7.21 8.00 -1.10
C TYR A 130 -6.18 8.17 0.00
N SER A 131 -5.14 8.91 -0.30
CA SER A 131 -4.04 9.17 0.64
C SER A 131 -3.55 10.59 0.52
N GLU A 132 -3.35 11.24 1.65
CA GLU A 132 -2.46 12.39 1.69
C GLU A 132 -1.05 11.96 1.33
N ILE A 133 -0.33 12.80 0.58
CA ILE A 133 1.05 12.56 0.21
C ILE A 133 1.91 13.77 0.55
N LYS A 134 3.09 13.51 1.13
CA LYS A 134 4.12 14.52 1.34
C LYS A 134 5.45 14.02 0.82
N PHE A 135 6.11 14.87 0.05
CA PHE A 135 7.44 14.61 -0.47
C PHE A 135 8.47 15.36 0.35
N GLU A 136 9.49 14.65 0.81
CA GLU A 136 10.69 15.18 1.42
C GLU A 136 11.89 14.76 0.57
N GLU A 137 13.09 15.31 0.82
CA GLU A 137 14.26 15.15 -0.06
C GLU A 137 14.58 13.69 -0.43
N ASN A 138 14.43 12.75 0.54
CA ASN A 138 14.71 11.32 0.33
C ASN A 138 13.60 10.42 0.90
N GLN A 139 12.41 10.97 1.08
CA GLN A 139 11.32 10.31 1.78
C GLN A 139 9.97 10.69 1.18
N ILE A 140 9.07 9.73 1.13
CA ILE A 140 7.66 9.93 0.80
C ILE A 140 6.83 9.46 1.99
N LEU A 141 5.90 10.29 2.42
CA LEU A 141 4.96 9.99 3.49
C LEU A 141 3.56 9.88 2.91
N LEU A 142 2.89 8.77 3.20
CA LEU A 142 1.50 8.52 2.87
C LEU A 142 0.70 8.33 4.15
N ASN A 143 -0.45 9.02 4.26
CA ASN A 143 -1.40 8.83 5.34
C ASN A 143 -2.80 8.72 4.76
N GLY A 144 -3.56 7.75 5.23
CA GLY A 144 -4.91 7.58 4.72
C GLY A 144 -5.74 6.57 5.51
N SER A 145 -6.98 6.44 5.10
CA SER A 145 -7.86 5.40 5.61
C SER A 145 -8.88 5.00 4.55
N PHE A 146 -9.35 3.76 4.64
CA PHE A 146 -10.42 3.24 3.79
C PHE A 146 -11.23 2.20 4.53
N ASP A 147 -12.43 1.95 4.04
CA ASP A 147 -13.33 0.96 4.59
C ASP A 147 -13.17 -0.39 3.87
N LEU A 148 -13.24 -1.46 4.65
CA LEU A 148 -13.16 -2.84 4.18
C LEU A 148 -14.37 -3.63 4.68
N ILE A 149 -15.06 -4.32 3.78
CA ILE A 149 -16.13 -5.25 4.10
C ILE A 149 -15.55 -6.65 4.13
N LEU A 150 -15.54 -7.28 5.30
CA LEU A 150 -14.91 -8.60 5.51
C LEU A 150 -15.58 -9.71 4.68
N SER A 151 -16.92 -9.69 4.58
CA SER A 151 -17.68 -10.68 3.81
C SER A 151 -17.42 -10.61 2.31
N ASP A 152 -17.00 -9.46 1.75
CA ASP A 152 -16.59 -9.34 0.36
C ASP A 152 -15.41 -10.27 0.05
N PHE A 153 -14.54 -10.50 1.02
CA PHE A 153 -13.41 -11.42 0.93
C PHE A 153 -13.76 -12.86 1.31
N GLY A 154 -14.99 -13.11 1.78
CA GLY A 154 -15.46 -14.43 2.17
C GLY A 154 -15.19 -14.80 3.63
N VAL A 155 -14.76 -13.84 4.44
CA VAL A 155 -14.57 -14.03 5.89
C VAL A 155 -15.91 -14.31 6.54
N LYS A 156 -15.99 -15.37 7.34
CA LYS A 156 -17.18 -15.70 8.13
C LYS A 156 -17.16 -14.88 9.41
N LEU A 157 -18.09 -13.93 9.52
CA LEU A 157 -18.16 -13.05 10.68
C LEU A 157 -18.44 -13.85 11.96
N PRO A 158 -17.57 -13.78 12.98
CA PRO A 158 -17.84 -14.39 14.27
C PRO A 158 -18.98 -13.68 14.99
N SER A 159 -19.61 -14.39 15.91
CA SER A 159 -20.66 -13.81 16.78
C SER A 159 -20.26 -13.93 18.23
N PHE A 160 -20.59 -12.89 19.00
CA PHE A 160 -20.45 -12.88 20.45
C PHE A 160 -21.83 -12.67 21.07
N LEU A 161 -22.25 -13.55 22.01
CA LEU A 161 -23.60 -13.57 22.61
C LEU A 161 -24.74 -13.55 21.57
N GLY A 162 -24.54 -14.26 20.44
CA GLY A 162 -25.52 -14.34 19.37
C GLY A 162 -25.61 -13.15 18.42
N VAL A 163 -24.80 -12.10 18.65
CA VAL A 163 -24.69 -10.92 17.78
C VAL A 163 -23.39 -11.02 16.99
N LYS A 164 -23.47 -10.85 15.66
CA LYS A 164 -22.28 -10.82 14.80
C LYS A 164 -21.52 -9.49 15.01
N ILE A 165 -20.21 -9.54 14.80
CA ILE A 165 -19.43 -8.31 14.67
C ILE A 165 -19.87 -7.55 13.42
N ASP A 166 -19.58 -6.24 13.37
CA ASP A 166 -19.81 -5.44 12.18
C ASP A 166 -18.95 -5.97 11.03
N ASP A 167 -19.55 -6.06 9.85
CA ASP A 167 -18.88 -6.51 8.63
C ASP A 167 -17.89 -5.45 8.10
N LEU A 168 -18.19 -4.19 8.37
CA LEU A 168 -17.36 -3.06 8.00
C LEU A 168 -16.24 -2.84 9.05
N ILE A 169 -15.01 -2.86 8.59
CA ILE A 169 -13.86 -2.43 9.38
C ILE A 169 -13.20 -1.22 8.71
N LYS A 170 -12.69 -0.31 9.49
CA LYS A 170 -11.89 0.83 9.01
C LYS A 170 -10.42 0.46 9.08
N ILE A 171 -9.74 0.61 7.95
CA ILE A 171 -8.28 0.49 7.85
C ILE A 171 -7.69 1.89 7.84
N SER A 172 -6.68 2.12 8.67
CA SER A 172 -5.90 3.37 8.66
C SER A 172 -4.42 3.02 8.47
N PHE A 173 -3.68 3.89 7.82
CA PHE A 173 -2.27 3.63 7.56
C PHE A 173 -1.44 4.91 7.60
N LYS A 174 -0.18 4.74 8.02
CA LYS A 174 0.91 5.67 7.80
C LYS A 174 2.06 4.90 7.19
N ILE A 175 2.47 5.28 6.00
CA ILE A 175 3.55 4.63 5.27
C ILE A 175 4.65 5.66 5.01
N GLU A 176 5.84 5.36 5.46
CA GLU A 176 7.05 6.09 5.16
C GLU A 176 7.91 5.28 4.19
N VAL A 177 8.28 5.88 3.09
CA VAL A 177 9.09 5.22 2.05
C VAL A 177 10.38 6.00 1.87
N ASN A 178 11.50 5.31 2.00
CA ASN A 178 12.81 5.93 1.91
C ASN A 178 13.54 5.52 0.63
N LYS A 179 14.22 6.50 0.03
CA LYS A 179 15.13 6.24 -1.08
C LYS A 179 16.22 5.28 -0.61
N HIS A 180 16.32 4.15 -1.30
CA HIS A 180 17.37 3.17 -0.97
C HIS A 180 18.71 3.72 -1.46
N LYS A 181 19.62 4.06 -0.52
CA LYS A 181 21.02 4.33 -0.88
C LYS A 181 21.67 2.99 -1.21
N ILE A 182 21.99 2.80 -2.50
CA ILE A 182 22.83 1.69 -2.99
C ILE A 182 24.25 1.87 -2.46
#